data_5c6ba54f8344692b3b9c437a48173246
#
_entry.id   5c6ba54f8344692b3b9c437a48173246
#
_cell.length_a   1.000
_cell.length_b   1.000
_cell.length_c   1.000
_cell.angle_alpha   90.00
_cell.angle_beta   90.00
_cell.angle_gamma   90.00
#
_symmetry.space_group_name_H-M   'P 1'
#
loop_
_entity.id
_entity.type
_entity.pdbx_description
1 polymer ?
#
loop_
_entity_poly.entity_id
_entity_poly.type
_entity_poly.pdbx_seq_one_letter_code
_entity_poly.pdbx_strand_id
1 'polypeptide(L)'
;MNEAEQMQRMRALATSGGVCEVCGKTLTQSTWQGAHRIANTQANRKKWGDWIIDAPENIAIVCSLKCNQACNIGYNPGACLEVVQKVLNREKTKWK
;
A
#
# COMPACT_ATOMS: atom_id res chain seq x y z
N MET A 1 -3.30 -2.88 -16.29
CA MET A 1 -2.39 -2.83 -15.11
C MET A 1 -0.98 -3.13 -15.60
N ASN A 2 -0.01 -2.29 -15.29
CA ASN A 2 1.35 -2.54 -15.72
C ASN A 2 2.07 -3.54 -14.80
N GLU A 3 3.22 -4.02 -15.25
CA GLU A 3 3.98 -5.05 -14.57
C GLU A 3 4.44 -4.62 -13.17
N ALA A 4 4.82 -3.34 -13.02
CA ALA A 4 5.27 -2.80 -11.72
C ALA A 4 4.13 -2.81 -10.69
N GLU A 5 2.92 -2.45 -11.12
CA GLU A 5 1.74 -2.48 -10.25
C GLU A 5 1.38 -3.90 -9.84
N GLN A 6 1.48 -4.87 -10.76
CA GLN A 6 1.24 -6.27 -10.44
C GLN A 6 2.21 -6.77 -9.38
N MET A 7 3.50 -6.47 -9.53
CA MET A 7 4.51 -6.87 -8.56
C MET A 7 4.30 -6.22 -7.20
N GLN A 8 3.93 -4.94 -7.17
CA GLN A 8 3.61 -4.24 -5.94
C GLN A 8 2.47 -4.94 -5.20
N ARG A 9 1.40 -5.27 -5.93
CA ARG A 9 0.22 -5.92 -5.35
C ARG A 9 0.54 -7.32 -4.85
N MET A 10 1.31 -8.10 -5.58
CA MET A 10 1.69 -9.45 -5.18
C MET A 10 2.55 -9.44 -3.91
N ARG A 11 3.50 -8.50 -3.80
CA ARG A 11 4.31 -8.35 -2.59
C ARG A 11 3.46 -7.97 -1.39
N ALA A 12 2.52 -7.04 -1.58
CA ALA A 12 1.61 -6.61 -0.52
C ALA A 12 0.72 -7.78 -0.07
N LEU A 13 0.23 -8.59 -1.00
CA LEU A 13 -0.59 -9.76 -0.69
C LEU A 13 0.21 -10.78 0.15
N ALA A 14 1.45 -11.05 -0.22
CA ALA A 14 2.32 -11.95 0.53
C ALA A 14 2.56 -11.44 1.95
N THR A 15 2.72 -10.14 2.12
CA THR A 15 2.95 -9.53 3.43
C THR A 15 1.70 -9.54 4.30
N SER A 16 0.50 -9.47 3.70
CA SER A 16 -0.77 -9.42 4.44
C SER A 16 -1.13 -10.74 5.13
N GLY A 17 -0.50 -11.84 4.73
CA GLY A 17 -0.85 -13.17 5.26
C GLY A 17 -2.17 -13.71 4.72
N GLY A 18 -2.71 -13.14 3.66
CA GLY A 18 -3.94 -13.62 3.02
C GLY A 18 -5.23 -13.15 3.68
N VAL A 19 -5.17 -12.13 4.54
CA VAL A 19 -6.35 -11.56 5.20
C VAL A 19 -6.50 -10.08 4.89
N CYS A 20 -7.74 -9.59 4.94
CA CYS A 20 -8.04 -8.17 4.77
C CYS A 20 -7.43 -7.38 5.93
N GLU A 21 -6.68 -6.34 5.60
CA GLU A 21 -6.01 -5.51 6.61
C GLU A 21 -6.99 -4.75 7.49
N VAL A 22 -8.18 -4.44 6.98
CA VAL A 22 -9.18 -3.64 7.71
C VAL A 22 -10.12 -4.50 8.56
N CYS A 23 -10.71 -5.53 7.96
CA CYS A 23 -11.74 -6.32 8.66
C CYS A 23 -11.28 -7.73 9.05
N GLY A 24 -10.09 -8.16 8.64
CA GLY A 24 -9.53 -9.47 9.00
C GLY A 24 -10.12 -10.67 8.26
N LYS A 25 -11.01 -10.43 7.30
CA LYS A 25 -11.63 -11.51 6.53
C LYS A 25 -10.60 -12.23 5.67
N THR A 26 -10.67 -13.57 5.63
CA THR A 26 -9.81 -14.36 4.74
C THR A 26 -10.07 -14.00 3.28
N LEU A 27 -9.00 -13.76 2.52
CA LEU A 27 -9.08 -13.37 1.12
C LEU A 27 -8.92 -14.58 0.21
N THR A 28 -9.65 -14.55 -0.92
CA THR A 28 -9.43 -15.48 -2.02
C THR A 28 -8.77 -14.72 -3.17
N GLN A 29 -8.19 -15.45 -4.12
CA GLN A 29 -7.49 -14.83 -5.26
C GLN A 29 -8.37 -13.86 -6.06
N SER A 30 -9.69 -14.06 -6.05
CA SER A 30 -10.62 -13.28 -6.85
C SER A 30 -11.31 -12.15 -6.07
N THR A 31 -11.14 -12.07 -4.75
CA THR A 31 -11.94 -11.14 -3.92
C THR A 31 -11.12 -10.08 -3.21
N TRP A 32 -9.86 -9.92 -3.55
CA TRP A 32 -9.03 -8.92 -2.91
C TRP A 32 -8.77 -7.71 -3.78
N GLN A 33 -8.50 -6.57 -3.15
CA GLN A 33 -8.13 -5.32 -3.81
C GLN A 33 -6.88 -4.75 -3.16
N GLY A 34 -6.04 -4.08 -3.96
CA GLY A 34 -4.92 -3.31 -3.45
C GLY A 34 -5.36 -1.86 -3.25
N ALA A 35 -5.22 -1.34 -2.04
CA ALA A 35 -5.62 0.02 -1.69
C ALA A 35 -4.39 0.87 -1.38
N HIS A 36 -4.25 2.01 -2.06
CA HIS A 36 -3.17 2.96 -1.75
C HIS A 36 -3.51 3.72 -0.46
N ARG A 37 -2.61 3.68 0.52
CA ARG A 37 -2.76 4.47 1.76
C ARG A 37 -2.61 5.95 1.45
N ILE A 38 -1.49 6.33 0.81
CA ILE A 38 -1.33 7.65 0.20
C ILE A 38 -1.87 7.51 -1.22
N ALA A 39 -2.93 8.26 -1.52
CA ALA A 39 -3.66 8.11 -2.78
C ALA A 39 -2.75 8.29 -4.00
N ASN A 40 -2.97 7.46 -5.02
CA ASN A 40 -2.23 7.52 -6.27
C ASN A 40 -2.74 8.69 -7.12
N THR A 41 -2.30 9.89 -6.78
CA THR A 41 -2.63 11.12 -7.51
C THR A 41 -1.34 11.79 -7.99
N GLN A 42 -1.47 12.63 -9.02
CA GLN A 42 -0.33 13.37 -9.54
C GLN A 42 0.29 14.28 -8.47
N ALA A 43 -0.56 14.92 -7.66
CA ALA A 43 -0.10 15.80 -6.58
C ALA A 43 0.72 15.03 -5.54
N ASN A 44 0.26 13.84 -5.13
CA ASN A 44 0.97 13.02 -4.16
C ASN A 44 2.27 12.46 -4.75
N ARG A 45 2.29 12.11 -6.03
CA ARG A 45 3.51 11.66 -6.70
C ARG A 45 4.57 12.75 -6.74
N LYS A 46 4.17 14.00 -6.94
CA LYS A 46 5.10 15.14 -6.89
C LYS A 46 5.61 15.40 -5.49
N LYS A 47 4.74 15.29 -4.49
CA LYS A 47 5.08 15.60 -3.09
C LYS A 47 5.96 14.53 -2.46
N TRP A 48 5.63 13.25 -2.64
CA TRP A 48 6.27 12.13 -1.94
C TRP A 48 7.24 11.35 -2.83
N GLY A 49 7.06 11.41 -4.16
CA GLY A 49 7.84 10.67 -5.14
C GLY A 49 7.16 9.36 -5.55
N ASP A 50 7.39 8.96 -6.80
CA ASP A 50 6.81 7.74 -7.35
C ASP A 50 7.21 6.52 -6.53
N TRP A 51 8.44 6.49 -6.04
CA TRP A 51 8.98 5.35 -5.26
C TRP A 51 8.22 5.12 -3.96
N ILE A 52 7.66 6.18 -3.35
CA ILE A 52 6.82 6.05 -2.16
C ILE A 52 5.42 5.57 -2.53
N ILE A 53 4.80 6.18 -3.55
CA ILE A 53 3.45 5.82 -3.97
C ILE A 53 3.40 4.37 -4.45
N ASP A 54 4.42 3.91 -5.16
CA ASP A 54 4.49 2.56 -5.71
C ASP A 54 5.08 1.52 -4.76
N ALA A 55 5.50 1.93 -3.56
CA ALA A 55 6.10 1.01 -2.59
C ALA A 55 5.06 0.04 -2.03
N PRO A 56 5.44 -1.23 -1.75
CA PRO A 56 4.51 -2.20 -1.15
C PRO A 56 3.97 -1.74 0.21
N GLU A 57 4.73 -0.97 0.98
CA GLU A 57 4.31 -0.42 2.27
C GLU A 57 3.14 0.56 2.12
N ASN A 58 2.96 1.15 0.94
CA ASN A 58 1.85 2.07 0.66
C ASN A 58 0.58 1.33 0.22
N ILE A 59 0.64 0.02 0.03
CA ILE A 59 -0.50 -0.77 -0.42
C ILE A 59 -1.06 -1.58 0.74
N ALA A 60 -2.36 -1.43 1.00
CA ALA A 60 -3.10 -2.30 1.89
C ALA A 60 -3.88 -3.32 1.06
N ILE A 61 -3.89 -4.57 1.49
CA ILE A 61 -4.68 -5.62 0.84
C ILE A 61 -6.00 -5.73 1.58
N VAL A 62 -7.10 -5.54 0.88
CA VAL A 62 -8.44 -5.47 1.47
C VAL A 62 -9.43 -6.31 0.66
N CYS A 63 -10.58 -6.62 1.30
CA CYS A 63 -11.56 -7.53 0.68
C CYS A 63 -12.59 -6.83 -0.21
N SER A 64 -12.75 -5.52 -0.11
CA SER A 64 -13.83 -4.82 -0.79
C SER A 64 -13.52 -3.33 -0.97
N LEU A 65 -14.33 -2.65 -1.77
CA LEU A 65 -14.23 -1.21 -1.96
C LEU A 65 -14.43 -0.44 -0.66
N LYS A 66 -15.31 -0.91 0.22
CA LYS A 66 -15.54 -0.29 1.53
C LYS A 66 -14.25 -0.28 2.37
N CYS A 67 -13.56 -1.42 2.45
CA CYS A 67 -12.29 -1.51 3.15
C CYS A 67 -11.19 -0.71 2.45
N ASN A 68 -11.22 -0.65 1.12
CA ASN A 68 -10.31 0.16 0.32
C ASN A 68 -10.41 1.65 0.73
N GLN A 69 -11.63 2.15 0.82
CA GLN A 69 -11.86 3.54 1.22
C GLN A 69 -11.40 3.81 2.65
N ALA A 70 -11.58 2.83 3.54
CA ALA A 70 -11.15 2.94 4.94
C ALA A 70 -9.63 3.02 5.10
N CYS A 71 -8.86 2.50 4.15
CA CYS A 71 -7.40 2.54 4.18
C CYS A 71 -6.81 3.88 3.76
N ASN A 72 -7.59 4.74 3.11
CA ASN A 72 -7.10 6.03 2.65
C ASN A 72 -6.79 6.92 3.86
N ILE A 73 -5.52 7.30 4.01
CA ILE A 73 -5.08 8.15 5.14
C ILE A 73 -5.22 9.64 4.82
N GLY A 74 -5.76 9.98 3.65
CA GLY A 74 -6.03 11.36 3.25
C GLY A 74 -4.76 12.20 3.21
N TYR A 75 -4.84 13.39 3.77
CA TYR A 75 -3.72 14.33 3.83
C TYR A 75 -3.10 14.43 5.24
N ASN A 76 -3.34 13.43 6.09
CA ASN A 76 -2.74 13.42 7.43
C ASN A 76 -1.21 13.30 7.32
N PRO A 77 -0.45 14.36 7.66
CA PRO A 77 1.00 14.34 7.47
C PRO A 77 1.70 13.31 8.32
N GLY A 78 1.22 13.05 9.52
CA GLY A 78 1.80 12.04 10.41
C GLY A 78 1.67 10.65 9.83
N ALA A 79 0.49 10.30 9.32
CA ALA A 79 0.25 8.99 8.72
C ALA A 79 1.08 8.81 7.44
N CYS A 80 1.18 9.86 6.61
CA CYS A 80 2.01 9.82 5.41
C CYS A 80 3.49 9.60 5.75
N LEU A 81 3.99 10.31 6.77
CA LEU A 81 5.37 10.16 7.21
C LEU A 81 5.66 8.76 7.75
N GLU A 82 4.69 8.11 8.38
CA GLU A 82 4.84 6.72 8.82
C GLU A 82 5.07 5.78 7.64
N VAL A 83 4.33 5.96 6.55
CA VAL A 83 4.51 5.16 5.33
C VAL A 83 5.93 5.40 4.77
N VAL A 84 6.33 6.65 4.65
CA VAL A 84 7.67 7.03 4.16
C VAL A 84 8.74 6.38 5.05
N GLN A 85 8.59 6.42 6.37
CA GLN A 85 9.55 5.85 7.30
C GLN A 85 9.68 4.34 7.13
N LYS A 86 8.57 3.64 6.91
CA LYS A 86 8.59 2.19 6.65
C LYS A 86 9.36 1.86 5.38
N VAL A 87 9.16 2.64 4.31
CA VAL A 87 9.88 2.45 3.05
C VAL A 87 11.38 2.69 3.26
N LEU A 88 11.75 3.76 3.96
CA LEU A 88 13.15 4.08 4.25
C LEU A 88 13.81 2.99 5.09
N ASN A 89 13.10 2.45 6.07
CA ASN A 89 13.63 1.37 6.91
C ASN A 89 13.91 0.12 6.09
N ARG A 90 13.04 -0.23 5.15
CA ARG A 90 13.26 -1.36 4.24
C ARG A 90 14.50 -1.13 3.39
N GLU A 91 14.68 0.07 2.85
CA GLU A 91 15.85 0.41 2.03
C GLU A 91 17.14 0.33 2.84
N LYS A 92 17.15 0.81 4.08
CA LYS A 92 18.31 0.70 4.97
C LYS A 92 18.70 -0.76 5.22
N THR A 93 17.71 -1.62 5.43
CA THR A 93 17.95 -3.05 5.66
C THR A 93 18.57 -3.71 4.43
N LYS A 94 18.19 -3.27 3.25
CA LYS A 94 18.66 -3.80 1.98
C LYS A 94 20.16 -3.58 1.76
N TRP A 95 20.73 -2.55 2.37
CA TRP A 95 22.11 -2.13 2.16
C TRP A 95 23.10 -2.65 3.21
N LYS A 96 22.68 -3.50 4.10
CA LYS A 96 23.54 -4.14 5.09
C LYS A 96 24.28 -5.32 4.52
#